data_3d1b6c7b6c6527af264fd1256a666037
#
_entry.id   3d1b6c7b6c6527af264fd1256a666037
#
_cell.length_a   1.000
_cell.length_b   1.000
_cell.length_c   1.000
_cell.angle_alpha   90.00
_cell.angle_beta   90.00
_cell.angle_gamma   90.00
#
_symmetry.space_group_name_H-M   'P 1'
#
loop_
_entity.id
_entity.type
_entity.pdbx_description
1 polymer ?
#
loop_
_entity_poly.entity_id
_entity_poly.type
_entity_poly.pdbx_seq_one_letter_code
_entity_poly.pdbx_strand_id
1 'polypeptide(L)'
;MIAITGSGEFLPSILDVDRKLLNFLDEIPHVLTFSTAAGKESDERLSYWKNLAIEHFKNLNVSHKHIDARNREDLNLKSVIDEMKKSNFVFFSGGSPNHLYDSIRDSDFSSELQEIENRGIIAGCSAGAMIMGEKMIKGVGLNYVPNTIVIPHFGESFYSWISNTVKVLNRGKFKLLCLEKDTYFIKDGDQLSVLGKQNVHIIYKNEHHTFSDGDTIDAVSYTHLRAHETVV
;
A
#
# COMPACT_ATOMS: atom_id res chain seq x y z
N MET A 1 5.71 -7.62 6.85
CA MET A 1 4.53 -7.85 5.95
C MET A 1 4.13 -6.57 5.24
N ILE A 2 3.68 -6.66 3.99
CA ILE A 2 3.15 -5.53 3.19
C ILE A 2 1.67 -5.79 2.89
N ALA A 3 0.79 -4.80 3.13
CA ALA A 3 -0.64 -4.89 2.86
C ALA A 3 -1.11 -3.65 2.09
N ILE A 4 -1.55 -3.80 0.84
CA ILE A 4 -1.92 -2.67 -0.01
C ILE A 4 -3.32 -2.82 -0.58
N THR A 5 -4.09 -1.72 -0.57
CA THR A 5 -5.47 -1.67 -1.05
C THR A 5 -5.69 -0.56 -2.08
N GLY A 6 -6.69 -0.72 -2.92
CA GLY A 6 -6.98 0.23 -4.00
C GLY A 6 -7.62 1.52 -3.52
N SER A 7 -8.63 1.41 -2.68
CA SER A 7 -9.42 2.52 -2.13
C SER A 7 -10.27 2.07 -0.95
N GLY A 8 -10.94 3.01 -0.29
CA GLY A 8 -11.87 2.72 0.80
C GLY A 8 -11.26 2.84 2.20
N GLU A 9 -10.01 3.32 2.31
CA GLU A 9 -9.32 3.45 3.58
C GLU A 9 -10.13 4.26 4.60
N PHE A 10 -10.15 3.74 5.83
CA PHE A 10 -10.84 4.32 6.99
C PHE A 10 -12.37 4.45 6.87
N LEU A 11 -12.98 3.94 5.79
CA LEU A 11 -14.43 3.92 5.64
C LEU A 11 -15.05 2.76 6.44
N PRO A 12 -16.34 2.86 6.84
CA PRO A 12 -17.02 1.76 7.51
C PRO A 12 -17.02 0.45 6.72
N SER A 13 -16.94 0.53 5.39
CA SER A 13 -16.93 -0.65 4.51
C SER A 13 -15.72 -1.55 4.70
N ILE A 14 -14.54 -1.01 5.05
CA ILE A 14 -13.30 -1.79 5.21
C ILE A 14 -13.07 -2.26 6.66
N LEU A 15 -13.84 -1.80 7.63
CA LEU A 15 -13.58 -2.01 9.06
C LEU A 15 -13.35 -3.47 9.45
N ASP A 16 -14.16 -4.40 8.94
CA ASP A 16 -14.02 -5.83 9.24
C ASP A 16 -12.82 -6.46 8.54
N VAL A 17 -12.42 -5.91 7.40
CA VAL A 17 -11.22 -6.35 6.67
C VAL A 17 -9.98 -5.91 7.46
N ASP A 18 -9.94 -4.65 7.94
CA ASP A 18 -8.83 -4.14 8.76
C ASP A 18 -8.74 -4.87 10.10
N ARG A 19 -9.87 -5.26 10.69
CA ARG A 19 -9.87 -6.12 11.90
C ARG A 19 -9.19 -7.45 11.64
N LYS A 20 -9.47 -8.09 10.50
CA LYS A 20 -8.80 -9.34 10.10
C LYS A 20 -7.31 -9.10 9.79
N LEU A 21 -6.96 -7.98 9.14
CA LEU A 21 -5.57 -7.63 8.86
C LEU A 21 -4.75 -7.44 10.14
N LEU A 22 -5.31 -6.82 11.15
CA LEU A 22 -4.65 -6.65 12.45
C LEU A 22 -4.38 -7.98 13.17
N ASN A 23 -5.16 -9.04 12.90
CA ASN A 23 -4.93 -10.37 13.46
C ASN A 23 -3.68 -11.09 12.89
N PHE A 24 -3.05 -10.54 11.85
CA PHE A 24 -1.75 -11.04 11.39
C PHE A 24 -0.58 -10.58 12.27
N LEU A 25 -0.81 -9.64 13.19
CA LEU A 25 0.20 -9.23 14.16
C LEU A 25 0.25 -10.21 15.32
N ASP A 26 1.45 -10.67 15.68
CA ASP A 26 1.67 -11.53 16.84
C ASP A 26 1.55 -10.76 18.17
N GLU A 27 1.75 -9.44 18.12
CA GLU A 27 1.73 -8.55 19.27
C GLU A 27 0.53 -7.59 19.23
N ILE A 28 0.26 -6.94 20.37
CA ILE A 28 -0.79 -5.92 20.47
C ILE A 28 -0.53 -4.82 19.44
N PRO A 29 -1.52 -4.48 18.60
CA PRO A 29 -1.37 -3.47 17.57
C PRO A 29 -1.05 -2.09 18.14
N HIS A 30 0.04 -1.48 17.67
CA HIS A 30 0.38 -0.07 17.84
C HIS A 30 0.41 0.58 16.47
N VAL A 31 -0.68 1.24 16.11
CA VAL A 31 -0.93 1.74 14.76
C VAL A 31 -0.47 3.19 14.63
N LEU A 32 0.32 3.48 13.59
CA LEU A 32 0.59 4.84 13.13
C LEU A 32 -0.03 5.05 11.75
N THR A 33 -0.68 6.20 11.57
CA THR A 33 -1.21 6.60 10.26
C THR A 33 -0.58 7.89 9.78
N PHE A 34 -0.35 7.99 8.47
CA PHE A 34 0.31 9.12 7.83
C PHE A 34 -0.53 9.60 6.63
N SER A 35 -0.81 10.90 6.59
CA SER A 35 -1.42 11.56 5.42
C SER A 35 -0.39 12.35 4.61
N THR A 36 0.88 11.97 4.67
CA THR A 36 2.01 12.66 4.01
C THR A 36 1.82 12.77 2.50
N ALA A 37 1.16 11.78 1.86
CA ALA A 37 0.82 11.87 0.44
C ALA A 37 -0.01 13.12 0.11
N ALA A 38 -0.86 13.56 1.03
CA ALA A 38 -1.68 14.78 0.94
C ALA A 38 -0.98 16.01 1.55
N GLY A 39 0.31 15.94 1.89
CA GLY A 39 1.03 16.98 2.65
C GLY A 39 1.06 18.37 2.01
N LYS A 40 0.81 18.47 0.69
CA LYS A 40 0.68 19.73 -0.05
C LYS A 40 -0.75 20.24 -0.17
N GLU A 41 -1.72 19.50 0.35
CA GLU A 41 -3.12 19.88 0.34
C GLU A 41 -3.46 20.83 1.51
N SER A 42 -4.71 21.30 1.57
CA SER A 42 -5.15 22.22 2.62
C SER A 42 -5.21 21.56 4.01
N ASP A 43 -5.21 22.38 5.06
CA ASP A 43 -5.33 21.93 6.45
C ASP A 43 -6.67 21.20 6.69
N GLU A 44 -7.74 21.63 6.04
CA GLU A 44 -9.04 20.98 6.10
C GLU A 44 -8.98 19.55 5.54
N ARG A 45 -8.25 19.37 4.42
CA ARG A 45 -8.11 18.06 3.81
C ARG A 45 -7.27 17.10 4.67
N LEU A 46 -6.20 17.59 5.26
CA LEU A 46 -5.38 16.83 6.21
C LEU A 46 -6.16 16.47 7.48
N SER A 47 -6.91 17.44 8.02
CA SER A 47 -7.78 17.21 9.18
C SER A 47 -8.87 16.17 8.88
N TYR A 48 -9.42 16.16 7.68
CA TYR A 48 -10.38 15.16 7.23
C TYR A 48 -9.79 13.74 7.30
N TRP A 49 -8.62 13.51 6.71
CA TRP A 49 -7.94 12.21 6.74
C TRP A 49 -7.57 11.78 8.16
N LYS A 50 -7.05 12.70 8.96
CA LYS A 50 -6.72 12.47 10.37
C LYS A 50 -7.93 12.02 11.16
N ASN A 51 -9.05 12.73 11.04
CA ASN A 51 -10.26 12.42 11.79
C ASN A 51 -10.87 11.07 11.37
N LEU A 52 -10.87 10.76 10.07
CA LEU A 52 -11.29 9.45 9.57
C LEU A 52 -10.44 8.32 10.18
N ALA A 53 -9.12 8.47 10.18
CA ALA A 53 -8.22 7.48 10.75
C ALA A 53 -8.45 7.31 12.26
N ILE A 54 -8.58 8.40 13.01
CA ILE A 54 -8.83 8.36 14.47
C ILE A 54 -10.14 7.60 14.76
N GLU A 55 -11.21 7.93 14.06
CA GLU A 55 -12.51 7.27 14.26
C GLU A 55 -12.45 5.79 13.88
N HIS A 56 -11.82 5.46 12.77
CA HIS A 56 -11.67 4.10 12.27
C HIS A 56 -10.95 3.20 13.29
N PHE A 57 -9.76 3.57 13.73
CA PHE A 57 -8.98 2.77 14.68
C PHE A 57 -9.56 2.77 16.10
N LYS A 58 -10.30 3.82 16.48
CA LYS A 58 -11.14 3.80 17.70
C LYS A 58 -12.20 2.72 17.61
N ASN A 59 -12.88 2.56 16.47
CA ASN A 59 -13.90 1.53 16.25
C ASN A 59 -13.31 0.10 16.21
N LEU A 60 -12.01 -0.02 15.88
CA LEU A 60 -11.25 -1.27 15.97
C LEU A 60 -10.76 -1.58 17.39
N ASN A 61 -10.86 -0.61 18.32
CA ASN A 61 -10.41 -0.71 19.71
C ASN A 61 -8.91 -1.04 19.83
N VAL A 62 -8.07 -0.39 19.02
CA VAL A 62 -6.61 -0.55 19.04
C VAL A 62 -5.89 0.77 19.36
N SER A 63 -4.66 0.67 19.87
CA SER A 63 -3.80 1.82 20.09
C SER A 63 -3.45 2.46 18.74
N HIS A 64 -3.78 3.73 18.57
CA HIS A 64 -3.57 4.47 17.33
C HIS A 64 -3.06 5.88 17.57
N LYS A 65 -2.15 6.32 16.72
CA LYS A 65 -1.70 7.71 16.65
C LYS A 65 -1.59 8.15 15.18
N HIS A 66 -2.24 9.25 14.85
CA HIS A 66 -2.00 9.93 13.58
C HIS A 66 -0.78 10.85 13.70
N ILE A 67 0.13 10.76 12.76
CA ILE A 67 1.34 11.58 12.68
C ILE A 67 1.13 12.69 11.65
N ASP A 68 1.13 13.94 12.12
CA ASP A 68 0.96 15.13 11.29
C ASP A 68 2.28 15.50 10.57
N ALA A 69 2.79 14.59 9.74
CA ALA A 69 3.99 14.80 8.92
C ALA A 69 3.62 15.08 7.48
N ARG A 70 4.00 16.24 6.95
CA ARG A 70 3.64 16.69 5.60
C ARG A 70 4.71 16.45 4.55
N ASN A 71 5.96 16.28 4.97
CA ASN A 71 7.12 16.23 4.09
C ASN A 71 8.25 15.40 4.73
N ARG A 72 9.39 15.36 4.06
CA ARG A 72 10.58 14.64 4.49
C ARG A 72 11.11 15.12 5.86
N GLU A 73 11.17 16.42 6.07
CA GLU A 73 11.68 17.01 7.28
C GLU A 73 10.84 16.59 8.48
N ASP A 74 9.53 16.63 8.35
CA ASP A 74 8.59 16.20 9.39
C ASP A 74 8.72 14.70 9.69
N LEU A 75 8.81 13.85 8.65
CA LEU A 75 8.97 12.40 8.82
C LEU A 75 10.27 12.04 9.57
N ASN A 76 11.33 12.81 9.39
CA ASN A 76 12.63 12.55 10.01
C ASN A 76 12.81 13.26 11.37
N LEU A 77 11.79 13.89 11.93
CA LEU A 77 11.83 14.36 13.30
C LEU A 77 12.08 13.19 14.27
N LYS A 78 12.99 13.41 15.23
CA LYS A 78 13.29 12.39 16.24
C LYS A 78 12.06 11.85 16.94
N SER A 79 11.07 12.70 17.22
CA SER A 79 9.80 12.30 17.83
C SER A 79 8.98 11.35 16.95
N VAL A 80 9.05 11.48 15.63
CA VAL A 80 8.37 10.57 14.68
C VAL A 80 9.11 9.25 14.64
N ILE A 81 10.43 9.26 14.52
CA ILE A 81 11.25 8.03 14.54
C ILE A 81 11.07 7.26 15.87
N ASP A 82 11.02 7.97 17.00
CA ASP A 82 10.80 7.36 18.32
C ASP A 82 9.39 6.70 18.42
N GLU A 83 8.37 7.24 17.74
CA GLU A 83 7.05 6.59 17.65
C GLU A 83 7.09 5.37 16.70
N MET A 84 7.78 5.48 15.56
CA MET A 84 7.97 4.37 14.62
C MET A 84 8.57 3.14 15.32
N LYS A 85 9.56 3.34 16.17
CA LYS A 85 10.22 2.26 16.95
C LYS A 85 9.28 1.49 17.88
N LYS A 86 8.20 2.12 18.32
CA LYS A 86 7.18 1.50 19.19
C LYS A 86 6.04 0.86 18.40
N SER A 87 5.95 1.18 17.11
CA SER A 87 4.87 0.74 16.23
C SER A 87 5.18 -0.62 15.61
N ASN A 88 4.13 -1.41 15.39
CA ASN A 88 4.14 -2.61 14.58
C ASN A 88 3.15 -2.55 13.42
N PHE A 89 2.49 -1.41 13.21
CA PHE A 89 1.59 -1.19 12.08
C PHE A 89 1.69 0.27 11.60
N VAL A 90 2.06 0.46 10.35
CA VAL A 90 2.13 1.78 9.70
C VAL A 90 1.22 1.82 8.49
N PHE A 91 0.41 2.87 8.37
CA PHE A 91 -0.52 3.05 7.26
C PHE A 91 -0.31 4.39 6.54
N PHE A 92 -0.13 4.34 5.22
CA PHE A 92 -0.07 5.52 4.35
C PHE A 92 -1.37 5.69 3.57
N SER A 93 -2.07 6.81 3.76
CA SER A 93 -3.29 7.15 3.03
C SER A 93 -3.01 7.71 1.63
N GLY A 94 -4.08 8.06 0.89
CA GLY A 94 -4.04 8.59 -0.45
C GLY A 94 -3.51 10.03 -0.57
N GLY A 95 -3.29 10.47 -1.84
CA GLY A 95 -2.78 11.79 -2.21
C GLY A 95 -1.81 11.71 -3.39
N SER A 96 -0.68 12.43 -3.32
CA SER A 96 0.37 12.43 -4.34
C SER A 96 1.41 11.33 -4.07
N PRO A 97 1.51 10.28 -4.92
CA PRO A 97 2.47 9.21 -4.73
C PRO A 97 3.92 9.70 -4.87
N ASN A 98 4.19 10.63 -5.80
CA ASN A 98 5.53 11.18 -5.97
C ASN A 98 5.97 11.99 -4.74
N HIS A 99 5.06 12.79 -4.17
CA HIS A 99 5.37 13.54 -2.96
C HIS A 99 5.66 12.61 -1.77
N LEU A 100 4.86 11.55 -1.60
CA LEU A 100 5.07 10.55 -0.55
C LEU A 100 6.41 9.83 -0.74
N TYR A 101 6.69 9.34 -1.95
CA TYR A 101 7.96 8.70 -2.28
C TYR A 101 9.17 9.60 -1.98
N ASP A 102 9.14 10.86 -2.45
CA ASP A 102 10.22 11.81 -2.22
C ASP A 102 10.40 12.18 -0.74
N SER A 103 9.34 12.10 0.06
CA SER A 103 9.39 12.33 1.50
C SER A 103 10.02 11.16 2.26
N ILE A 104 9.86 9.93 1.77
CA ILE A 104 10.31 8.70 2.46
C ILE A 104 11.71 8.28 2.03
N ARG A 105 12.00 8.24 0.72
CA ARG A 105 13.21 7.63 0.17
C ARG A 105 14.50 8.17 0.80
N ASP A 106 15.52 7.34 0.94
CA ASP A 106 16.88 7.72 1.36
C ASP A 106 16.90 8.53 2.68
N SER A 107 16.23 8.05 3.74
CA SER A 107 16.07 8.76 5.00
C SER A 107 16.05 7.80 6.20
N ASP A 108 16.21 8.33 7.42
CA ASP A 108 16.10 7.55 8.65
C ASP A 108 14.69 6.93 8.77
N PHE A 109 13.66 7.63 8.31
CA PHE A 109 12.30 7.11 8.25
C PHE A 109 12.21 5.87 7.35
N SER A 110 12.88 5.85 6.19
CA SER A 110 12.89 4.67 5.31
C SER A 110 13.61 3.48 5.93
N SER A 111 14.65 3.73 6.70
CA SER A 111 15.36 2.67 7.45
C SER A 111 14.46 2.06 8.53
N GLU A 112 13.70 2.89 9.25
CA GLU A 112 12.76 2.41 10.26
C GLU A 112 11.56 1.65 9.64
N LEU A 113 11.13 2.01 8.41
CA LEU A 113 10.13 1.22 7.67
C LEU A 113 10.62 -0.20 7.38
N GLN A 114 11.90 -0.39 7.03
CA GLN A 114 12.46 -1.73 6.82
C GLN A 114 12.42 -2.56 8.10
N GLU A 115 12.69 -1.93 9.26
CA GLU A 115 12.55 -2.60 10.55
C GLU A 115 11.09 -2.99 10.86
N ILE A 116 10.11 -2.14 10.50
CA ILE A 116 8.68 -2.47 10.64
C ILE A 116 8.27 -3.61 9.71
N GLU A 117 8.79 -3.68 8.48
CA GLU A 117 8.53 -4.83 7.59
C GLU A 117 8.88 -6.17 8.26
N ASN A 118 9.98 -6.20 9.03
CA ASN A 118 10.46 -7.40 9.71
C ASN A 118 9.61 -7.80 10.93
N ARG A 119 8.99 -6.83 11.63
CA ARG A 119 8.25 -7.08 12.88
C ARG A 119 6.77 -6.80 12.85
N GLY A 120 6.23 -6.37 11.71
CA GLY A 120 4.85 -5.93 11.64
C GLY A 120 4.34 -5.70 10.22
N ILE A 121 3.44 -4.73 10.06
CA ILE A 121 2.72 -4.47 8.82
C ILE A 121 2.99 -3.04 8.32
N ILE A 122 3.41 -2.92 7.08
CA ILE A 122 3.36 -1.67 6.31
C ILE A 122 2.14 -1.74 5.40
N ALA A 123 1.17 -0.89 5.66
CA ALA A 123 -0.06 -0.81 4.89
C ALA A 123 -0.13 0.49 4.07
N GLY A 124 -0.85 0.45 2.96
CA GLY A 124 -1.05 1.64 2.13
C GLY A 124 -2.28 1.55 1.24
N CYS A 125 -2.90 2.72 1.03
CA CYS A 125 -4.04 2.86 0.12
C CYS A 125 -3.74 3.90 -0.95
N SER A 126 -4.25 3.69 -2.18
CA SER A 126 -4.11 4.65 -3.27
C SER A 126 -2.65 5.06 -3.50
N ALA A 127 -2.25 6.29 -3.20
CA ALA A 127 -0.86 6.75 -3.28
C ALA A 127 0.07 5.93 -2.39
N GLY A 128 -0.37 5.57 -1.16
CA GLY A 128 0.35 4.70 -0.24
C GLY A 128 0.58 3.29 -0.81
N ALA A 129 -0.37 2.76 -1.59
CA ALA A 129 -0.20 1.49 -2.29
C ALA A 129 0.74 1.63 -3.50
N MET A 130 0.64 2.72 -4.27
CA MET A 130 1.43 2.92 -5.49
C MET A 130 2.94 2.94 -5.20
N ILE A 131 3.38 3.53 -4.09
CA ILE A 131 4.80 3.62 -3.75
C ILE A 131 5.40 2.26 -3.36
N MET A 132 4.58 1.24 -3.04
CA MET A 132 5.08 -0.08 -2.64
C MET A 132 5.59 -0.91 -3.83
N GLY A 133 5.16 -0.62 -5.05
CA GLY A 133 5.71 -1.25 -6.26
C GLY A 133 7.17 -0.86 -6.53
N GLU A 134 7.81 -1.56 -7.47
CA GLU A 134 9.13 -1.16 -8.00
C GLU A 134 9.03 0.11 -8.85
N LYS A 135 7.90 0.24 -9.57
CA LYS A 135 7.60 1.39 -10.42
C LYS A 135 6.22 1.95 -10.07
N MET A 136 6.10 3.24 -10.25
CA MET A 136 4.81 3.93 -10.32
C MET A 136 4.47 4.24 -11.79
N ILE A 137 3.27 4.69 -12.07
CA ILE A 137 2.87 5.17 -13.41
C ILE A 137 3.84 6.25 -13.90
N LYS A 138 4.26 7.12 -12.97
CA LYS A 138 5.30 8.12 -13.21
C LYS A 138 6.33 8.05 -12.07
N GLY A 139 7.51 7.49 -12.33
CA GLY A 139 8.60 7.42 -11.37
C GLY A 139 8.90 6.00 -10.87
N VAL A 140 9.69 5.94 -9.82
CA VAL A 140 10.09 4.70 -9.12
C VAL A 140 9.36 4.60 -7.79
N GLY A 141 9.17 3.36 -7.29
CA GLY A 141 8.61 3.10 -5.98
C GLY A 141 9.67 2.60 -4.99
N LEU A 142 9.23 2.21 -3.80
CA LEU A 142 10.09 1.71 -2.72
C LEU A 142 10.50 0.24 -2.90
N ASN A 143 9.93 -0.43 -3.91
CA ASN A 143 10.27 -1.82 -4.30
C ASN A 143 9.96 -2.89 -3.23
N TYR A 144 8.96 -2.67 -2.38
CA TYR A 144 8.46 -3.72 -1.47
C TYR A 144 7.75 -4.85 -2.23
N VAL A 145 7.16 -4.54 -3.39
CA VAL A 145 6.59 -5.52 -4.33
C VAL A 145 7.37 -5.45 -5.65
N PRO A 146 8.40 -6.29 -5.83
CA PRO A 146 9.30 -6.23 -7.00
C PRO A 146 8.59 -6.54 -8.32
N ASN A 147 9.13 -5.99 -9.42
CA ASN A 147 8.64 -6.16 -10.79
C ASN A 147 7.19 -5.75 -11.03
N THR A 148 6.70 -4.82 -10.23
CA THR A 148 5.29 -4.48 -10.18
C THR A 148 5.07 -2.97 -10.32
N ILE A 149 3.99 -2.62 -11.04
CA ILE A 149 3.33 -1.32 -10.99
C ILE A 149 2.00 -1.53 -10.28
N VAL A 150 1.78 -0.85 -9.16
CA VAL A 150 0.51 -0.92 -8.44
C VAL A 150 -0.49 0.08 -9.05
N ILE A 151 -1.67 -0.42 -9.40
CA ILE A 151 -2.79 0.35 -9.97
C ILE A 151 -3.94 0.33 -8.97
N PRO A 152 -4.11 1.36 -8.16
CA PRO A 152 -5.24 1.49 -7.24
C PRO A 152 -6.52 1.85 -8.00
N HIS A 153 -7.66 1.87 -7.29
CA HIS A 153 -8.98 2.26 -7.82
C HIS A 153 -9.42 1.45 -9.05
N PHE A 154 -8.95 0.21 -9.15
CA PHE A 154 -9.31 -0.65 -10.28
C PHE A 154 -10.81 -0.97 -10.22
N GLY A 155 -11.49 -0.93 -11.39
CA GLY A 155 -12.94 -1.11 -11.45
C GLY A 155 -13.77 0.16 -11.21
N GLU A 156 -13.18 1.21 -10.63
CA GLU A 156 -13.84 2.50 -10.50
C GLU A 156 -13.83 3.24 -11.86
N SER A 157 -14.96 3.86 -12.22
CA SER A 157 -15.22 4.40 -13.58
C SER A 157 -14.15 5.37 -14.10
N PHE A 158 -13.56 6.16 -13.19
CA PHE A 158 -12.53 7.14 -13.55
C PHE A 158 -11.16 6.50 -13.86
N TYR A 159 -10.85 5.34 -13.27
CA TYR A 159 -9.53 4.71 -13.40
C TYR A 159 -9.46 3.62 -14.49
N SER A 160 -10.57 3.23 -15.09
CA SER A 160 -10.60 2.20 -16.13
C SER A 160 -9.74 2.54 -17.35
N TRP A 161 -9.70 3.80 -17.77
CA TRP A 161 -8.86 4.25 -18.89
C TRP A 161 -7.38 4.34 -18.52
N ILE A 162 -7.06 4.65 -17.24
CA ILE A 162 -5.66 4.70 -16.76
C ILE A 162 -5.06 3.31 -16.82
N SER A 163 -5.76 2.28 -16.37
CA SER A 163 -5.27 0.90 -16.41
C SER A 163 -5.01 0.43 -17.85
N ASN A 164 -5.86 0.79 -18.80
CA ASN A 164 -5.65 0.49 -20.22
C ASN A 164 -4.44 1.24 -20.80
N THR A 165 -4.29 2.51 -20.46
CA THR A 165 -3.13 3.31 -20.90
C THR A 165 -1.82 2.75 -20.34
N VAL A 166 -1.80 2.36 -19.07
CA VAL A 166 -0.62 1.74 -18.44
C VAL A 166 -0.30 0.40 -19.08
N LYS A 167 -1.30 -0.43 -19.42
CA LYS A 167 -1.08 -1.68 -20.18
C LYS A 167 -0.32 -1.43 -21.48
N VAL A 168 -0.76 -0.45 -22.26
CA VAL A 168 -0.13 -0.11 -23.55
C VAL A 168 1.28 0.43 -23.36
N LEU A 169 1.49 1.33 -22.40
CA LEU A 169 2.79 1.94 -22.14
C LEU A 169 3.79 0.97 -21.50
N ASN A 170 3.32 0.06 -20.67
CA ASN A 170 4.15 -0.91 -19.96
C ASN A 170 4.74 -1.97 -20.90
N ARG A 171 4.07 -2.28 -22.00
CA ARG A 171 4.51 -3.31 -22.98
C ARG A 171 4.92 -4.65 -22.36
N GLY A 172 4.31 -5.02 -21.22
CA GLY A 172 4.63 -6.25 -20.49
C GLY A 172 6.00 -6.26 -19.80
N LYS A 173 6.59 -5.09 -19.51
CA LYS A 173 7.86 -5.00 -18.78
C LYS A 173 7.68 -5.29 -17.29
N PHE A 174 6.61 -4.77 -16.69
CA PHE A 174 6.24 -4.98 -15.30
C PHE A 174 4.88 -5.66 -15.20
N LYS A 175 4.62 -6.36 -14.11
CA LYS A 175 3.28 -6.79 -13.75
C LYS A 175 2.46 -5.58 -13.31
N LEU A 176 1.19 -5.54 -13.69
CA LEU A 176 0.24 -4.58 -13.17
C LEU A 176 -0.53 -5.27 -12.06
N LEU A 177 -0.33 -4.83 -10.83
CA LEU A 177 -1.08 -5.25 -9.66
C LEU A 177 -2.23 -4.26 -9.48
N CYS A 178 -3.42 -4.67 -9.90
CA CYS A 178 -4.60 -3.81 -9.90
C CYS A 178 -5.47 -4.16 -8.69
N LEU A 179 -5.78 -3.15 -7.90
CA LEU A 179 -6.43 -3.28 -6.59
C LEU A 179 -7.80 -2.63 -6.63
N GLU A 180 -8.83 -3.42 -6.35
CA GLU A 180 -10.20 -2.92 -6.16
C GLU A 180 -10.38 -2.35 -4.74
N LYS A 181 -11.53 -1.74 -4.51
CA LYS A 181 -11.91 -1.14 -3.22
C LYS A 181 -12.04 -2.19 -2.12
N ASP A 182 -11.73 -1.80 -0.87
CA ASP A 182 -11.94 -2.61 0.34
C ASP A 182 -11.29 -4.02 0.26
N THR A 183 -10.16 -4.14 -0.47
CA THR A 183 -9.48 -5.41 -0.70
C THR A 183 -7.96 -5.23 -0.69
N TYR A 184 -7.29 -6.00 0.15
CA TYR A 184 -5.84 -6.00 0.28
C TYR A 184 -5.19 -7.10 -0.56
N PHE A 185 -4.12 -6.74 -1.25
CA PHE A 185 -3.05 -7.66 -1.61
C PHE A 185 -2.06 -7.69 -0.45
N ILE A 186 -1.77 -8.86 0.06
CA ILE A 186 -0.86 -9.09 1.19
C ILE A 186 0.38 -9.85 0.69
N LYS A 187 1.57 -9.32 1.04
CA LYS A 187 2.84 -10.00 0.85
C LYS A 187 3.50 -10.20 2.22
N ASP A 188 3.70 -11.45 2.58
CA ASP A 188 4.40 -11.87 3.80
C ASP A 188 5.55 -12.81 3.44
N GLY A 189 6.77 -12.28 3.41
CA GLY A 189 7.89 -12.98 2.79
C GLY A 189 7.58 -13.36 1.34
N ASP A 190 7.59 -14.68 1.06
CA ASP A 190 7.26 -15.26 -0.25
C ASP A 190 5.76 -15.62 -0.38
N GLN A 191 4.98 -15.52 0.68
CA GLN A 191 3.55 -15.79 0.64
C GLN A 191 2.78 -14.55 0.16
N LEU A 192 1.92 -14.76 -0.83
CA LEU A 192 1.05 -13.72 -1.38
C LEU A 192 -0.39 -14.17 -1.20
N SER A 193 -1.26 -13.29 -0.71
CA SER A 193 -2.67 -13.60 -0.48
C SER A 193 -3.57 -12.38 -0.67
N VAL A 194 -4.87 -12.64 -0.69
CA VAL A 194 -5.90 -11.62 -0.82
C VAL A 194 -6.81 -11.64 0.40
N LEU A 195 -7.10 -10.46 0.93
CA LEU A 195 -8.01 -10.27 2.05
C LEU A 195 -8.96 -9.10 1.73
N GLY A 196 -10.26 -9.33 1.63
CA GLY A 196 -11.16 -8.22 1.38
C GLY A 196 -12.54 -8.57 0.88
N LYS A 197 -13.18 -7.62 0.20
CA LYS A 197 -14.57 -7.71 -0.24
C LYS A 197 -14.74 -7.82 -1.76
N GLN A 198 -13.70 -7.44 -2.49
CA GLN A 198 -13.66 -7.44 -3.95
C GLN A 198 -12.42 -8.21 -4.41
N ASN A 199 -11.79 -7.79 -5.51
CA ASN A 199 -10.74 -8.58 -6.14
C ASN A 199 -9.42 -7.83 -6.22
N VAL A 200 -8.36 -8.63 -6.35
CA VAL A 200 -7.04 -8.23 -6.79
C VAL A 200 -6.80 -8.84 -8.18
N HIS A 201 -6.28 -8.03 -9.10
CA HIS A 201 -5.97 -8.51 -10.44
C HIS A 201 -4.49 -8.37 -10.72
N ILE A 202 -3.91 -9.39 -11.35
CA ILE A 202 -2.54 -9.37 -11.85
C ILE A 202 -2.60 -9.46 -13.36
N ILE A 203 -2.08 -8.43 -14.03
CA ILE A 203 -2.05 -8.35 -15.48
C ILE A 203 -0.59 -8.30 -15.95
N TYR A 204 -0.21 -9.28 -16.75
CA TYR A 204 1.14 -9.36 -17.31
C TYR A 204 1.10 -9.86 -18.76
N LYS A 205 1.69 -9.10 -19.68
CA LYS A 205 1.59 -9.38 -21.12
C LYS A 205 0.10 -9.53 -21.55
N ASN A 206 -0.30 -10.69 -21.98
CA ASN A 206 -1.67 -11.00 -22.42
C ASN A 206 -2.47 -11.79 -21.38
N GLU A 207 -1.89 -12.04 -20.21
CA GLU A 207 -2.55 -12.79 -19.13
C GLU A 207 -3.20 -11.83 -18.14
N HIS A 208 -4.37 -12.22 -17.64
CA HIS A 208 -5.11 -11.49 -16.63
C HIS A 208 -5.67 -12.50 -15.63
N HIS A 209 -5.14 -12.47 -14.42
CA HIS A 209 -5.56 -13.31 -13.31
C HIS A 209 -6.33 -12.48 -12.30
N THR A 210 -7.38 -13.05 -11.73
CA THR A 210 -8.23 -12.41 -10.71
C THR A 210 -8.24 -13.28 -9.48
N PHE A 211 -8.07 -12.67 -8.31
CA PHE A 211 -8.00 -13.32 -7.00
C PHE A 211 -8.97 -12.64 -6.04
N SER A 212 -9.62 -13.41 -5.19
CA SER A 212 -10.65 -13.00 -4.23
C SER A 212 -10.22 -13.29 -2.79
N ASP A 213 -11.05 -12.88 -1.82
CA ASP A 213 -10.82 -13.12 -0.38
C ASP A 213 -10.44 -14.58 -0.08
N GLY A 214 -9.33 -14.79 0.61
CA GLY A 214 -8.80 -16.10 0.99
C GLY A 214 -7.93 -16.77 -0.06
N ASP A 215 -7.85 -16.25 -1.29
CA ASP A 215 -6.95 -16.80 -2.29
C ASP A 215 -5.48 -16.59 -1.91
N THR A 216 -4.67 -17.63 -2.17
CA THR A 216 -3.21 -17.53 -2.16
C THR A 216 -2.69 -17.42 -3.59
N ILE A 217 -1.70 -16.56 -3.79
CA ILE A 217 -1.06 -16.35 -5.08
C ILE A 217 0.28 -17.07 -5.05
N ASP A 218 0.45 -18.07 -5.88
CA ASP A 218 1.72 -18.82 -5.93
C ASP A 218 2.87 -17.89 -6.33
N ALA A 219 3.83 -17.72 -5.42
CA ALA A 219 5.00 -16.88 -5.64
C ALA A 219 5.84 -17.36 -6.83
N VAL A 220 5.87 -18.67 -7.11
CA VAL A 220 6.53 -19.25 -8.28
C VAL A 220 5.79 -18.81 -9.54
N SER A 221 4.46 -18.93 -9.60
CA SER A 221 3.65 -18.37 -10.69
C SER A 221 3.80 -16.86 -10.78
N TYR A 222 3.83 -16.16 -9.65
CA TYR A 222 4.09 -14.71 -9.61
C TYR A 222 5.48 -14.36 -10.15
N THR A 223 6.52 -15.14 -9.89
CA THR A 223 7.87 -14.92 -10.40
C THR A 223 8.09 -15.47 -11.80
N HIS A 224 7.51 -16.62 -12.16
CA HIS A 224 7.67 -17.27 -13.48
C HIS A 224 6.92 -16.58 -14.63
N LEU A 225 6.00 -15.67 -14.37
CA LEU A 225 5.58 -14.72 -15.40
C LEU A 225 6.78 -13.92 -15.98
N ARG A 226 8.03 -14.20 -15.50
CA ARG A 226 9.30 -13.68 -16.01
C ARG A 226 9.98 -14.48 -17.12
N ALA A 227 9.72 -15.76 -17.24
CA ALA A 227 10.64 -16.65 -17.95
C ALA A 227 10.10 -17.11 -19.30
N HIS A 228 10.23 -16.31 -20.31
CA HIS A 228 10.56 -16.71 -21.68
C HIS A 228 11.18 -15.52 -22.41
N GLU A 229 12.30 -15.01 -21.92
CA GLU A 229 13.27 -14.41 -22.84
C GLU A 229 14.03 -15.57 -23.48
N THR A 230 13.58 -15.92 -24.67
CA THR A 230 14.33 -16.80 -25.57
C THR A 230 15.66 -16.13 -25.84
N VAL A 231 16.73 -16.73 -25.33
CA VAL A 231 18.09 -16.46 -25.84
C VAL A 231 18.09 -16.91 -27.29
N VAL A 232 18.18 -15.96 -28.21
CA VAL A 232 18.60 -16.15 -29.61
C VAL A 232 19.89 -15.41 -29.81
#